data_6b1f0e69b9d97e9e9ca8c84c85de175f
#
_entry.id   6b1f0e69b9d97e9e9ca8c84c85de175f
#
_cell.length_a   1.000
_cell.length_b   1.000
_cell.length_c   1.000
_cell.angle_alpha   90.00
_cell.angle_beta   90.00
_cell.angle_gamma   90.00
#
_symmetry.space_group_name_H-M   'P 1'
#
loop_
_entity.id
_entity.type
_entity.pdbx_description
1 polymer ?
#
loop_
_entity_poly.entity_id
_entity_poly.type
_entity_poly.pdbx_seq_one_letter_code
_entity_poly.pdbx_strand_id
1 'polypeptide(L)'
;NADGVVDTGSMAATTSKKIVLGVYFPANCVTATNEILDFDVKATSVTDTAITNSTRNRLNNTNTAGSSDLYNNDSSGTGIGAVTSPGGQAWVNKSAVRGGTAVFPLVVENKSTVTNSYNLYASVAEIDVNNISTSLPAQWIVKFYDTSDDCQSLGNVISSTGNVAAGATKKYCAVVTVPTNTDLANLPIWFAIKSPMNAQADSIKDQVDIIQRQMTLANDRQGRVNIGGTVVYLHTLKNTGTVVEGNAVGQITFSVIPQNPNDTFTYTLYHDANNNGVIDATDPMINDLSIITGGLAPQASIQLLLKVQAPTTATNGMSSVANIVVKANNTIQGLTLDDLQNTDLTTVDPTQLRLTKEQAKDENCALTLATV
;
A
#
# COMPACT_ATOMS: atom_id res chain seq x y z
N ASN A 1 23.57 32.37 -39.91
CA ASN A 1 23.20 33.05 -41.13
C ASN A 1 21.72 32.84 -41.42
N ALA A 2 21.15 33.69 -42.28
CA ALA A 2 19.69 33.78 -42.40
C ALA A 2 19.08 32.80 -43.44
N ASP A 3 19.90 32.00 -44.12
CA ASP A 3 19.46 31.09 -45.18
C ASP A 3 19.21 29.64 -44.69
N GLY A 4 19.42 29.38 -43.39
CA GLY A 4 19.22 28.08 -42.83
C GLY A 4 20.28 26.99 -43.19
N VAL A 5 21.27 27.36 -43.95
CA VAL A 5 22.38 26.47 -44.35
C VAL A 5 23.56 26.68 -43.38
N VAL A 6 24.08 25.60 -42.83
CA VAL A 6 25.25 25.65 -41.95
C VAL A 6 26.50 25.94 -42.80
N ASP A 7 27.08 27.12 -42.63
CA ASP A 7 28.30 27.50 -43.34
C ASP A 7 29.39 28.05 -42.39
N THR A 8 30.58 28.23 -42.94
CA THR A 8 31.70 28.77 -42.17
C THR A 8 31.68 30.29 -42.11
N GLY A 9 30.84 30.97 -42.84
CA GLY A 9 30.96 32.39 -43.17
C GLY A 9 32.21 32.65 -44.06
N SER A 10 32.46 33.90 -44.35
CA SER A 10 33.66 34.30 -45.16
C SER A 10 34.93 33.92 -44.43
N MET A 11 35.84 33.28 -45.13
CA MET A 11 37.20 32.90 -44.67
C MET A 11 38.24 33.68 -45.44
N ALA A 12 39.14 34.34 -44.71
CA ALA A 12 40.30 34.99 -45.36
C ALA A 12 41.26 33.93 -45.90
N ALA A 13 42.04 34.32 -46.95
CA ALA A 13 43.03 33.42 -47.51
C ALA A 13 44.01 32.93 -46.41
N THR A 14 44.41 31.67 -46.48
CA THR A 14 45.31 31.00 -45.53
C THR A 14 44.79 30.83 -44.07
N THR A 15 43.50 31.11 -43.81
CA THR A 15 42.90 30.88 -42.51
C THR A 15 42.17 29.54 -42.43
N SER A 16 42.03 29.00 -41.23
CA SER A 16 41.29 27.77 -40.93
C SER A 16 40.20 28.04 -39.91
N LYS A 17 39.07 27.30 -40.02
CA LYS A 17 37.99 27.35 -39.03
C LYS A 17 37.71 25.93 -38.55
N LYS A 18 37.63 25.77 -37.22
CA LYS A 18 37.20 24.49 -36.62
C LYS A 18 35.71 24.40 -36.68
N ILE A 19 35.18 23.27 -37.11
CA ILE A 19 33.76 22.91 -37.02
C ILE A 19 33.64 21.70 -36.14
N VAL A 20 32.53 21.61 -35.37
CA VAL A 20 32.17 20.47 -34.54
C VAL A 20 30.93 19.84 -35.16
N LEU A 21 31.02 18.58 -35.50
CA LEU A 21 29.90 17.78 -35.98
C LEU A 21 29.40 16.93 -34.83
N GLY A 22 28.16 17.13 -34.43
CA GLY A 22 27.47 16.25 -33.49
C GLY A 22 26.71 15.18 -34.28
N VAL A 23 26.93 13.91 -33.96
CA VAL A 23 26.16 12.79 -34.53
C VAL A 23 25.22 12.29 -33.43
N TYR A 24 23.92 12.35 -33.69
CA TYR A 24 22.88 11.93 -32.76
C TYR A 24 22.33 10.56 -33.16
N PHE A 25 22.32 9.62 -32.20
CA PHE A 25 21.67 8.32 -32.35
C PHE A 25 20.32 8.35 -31.65
N PRO A 26 19.21 8.06 -32.34
CA PRO A 26 17.93 7.86 -31.66
C PRO A 26 17.99 6.70 -30.67
N ALA A 27 17.28 6.81 -29.53
CA ALA A 27 17.29 5.83 -28.44
C ALA A 27 16.82 4.42 -28.88
N ASN A 28 16.03 4.32 -29.92
CA ASN A 28 15.48 3.07 -30.48
C ASN A 28 16.23 2.56 -31.70
N CYS A 29 17.39 3.15 -32.03
CA CYS A 29 18.24 2.64 -33.09
C CYS A 29 18.98 1.39 -32.58
N VAL A 30 18.29 0.24 -32.59
CA VAL A 30 18.88 -1.07 -32.31
C VAL A 30 19.61 -1.51 -33.55
N THR A 31 20.87 -1.11 -33.70
CA THR A 31 21.72 -1.61 -34.76
C THR A 31 22.44 -2.86 -34.27
N ALA A 32 22.67 -3.79 -35.19
CA ALA A 32 23.46 -4.98 -34.89
C ALA A 32 24.86 -4.59 -34.37
N THR A 33 25.41 -5.41 -33.48
CA THR A 33 26.78 -5.27 -32.99
C THR A 33 27.78 -5.08 -34.13
N ASN A 34 28.60 -4.00 -34.07
CA ASN A 34 29.64 -3.64 -35.02
C ASN A 34 29.18 -2.98 -36.34
N GLU A 35 28.10 -2.24 -36.38
CA GLU A 35 27.83 -1.36 -37.50
C GLU A 35 28.85 -0.22 -37.56
N ILE A 36 29.38 -0.03 -38.76
CA ILE A 36 30.28 1.07 -39.10
C ILE A 36 29.46 2.08 -39.90
N LEU A 37 29.32 3.30 -39.39
CA LEU A 37 28.75 4.40 -40.14
C LEU A 37 29.85 5.25 -40.71
N ASP A 38 30.05 5.16 -42.04
CA ASP A 38 30.91 6.05 -42.77
C ASP A 38 30.12 7.24 -43.32
N PHE A 39 30.57 8.44 -43.07
CA PHE A 39 29.95 9.65 -43.58
C PHE A 39 31.04 10.65 -44.01
N ASP A 40 30.74 11.39 -45.07
CA ASP A 40 31.63 12.40 -45.60
C ASP A 40 31.17 13.79 -45.20
N VAL A 41 32.09 14.57 -44.65
CA VAL A 41 31.87 16.02 -44.47
C VAL A 41 32.51 16.71 -45.67
N LYS A 42 31.64 17.35 -46.46
CA LYS A 42 32.06 18.04 -47.70
C LYS A 42 31.94 19.55 -47.49
N ALA A 43 33.02 20.26 -47.73
CA ALA A 43 33.03 21.71 -47.87
C ALA A 43 32.99 22.11 -49.33
N THR A 44 32.12 23.03 -49.68
CA THR A 44 32.00 23.57 -51.06
C THR A 44 32.05 25.10 -50.97
N SER A 45 32.84 25.72 -51.85
CA SER A 45 32.89 27.17 -51.99
C SER A 45 31.56 27.69 -52.56
N VAL A 46 30.99 28.70 -51.91
CA VAL A 46 29.74 29.34 -52.40
C VAL A 46 30.02 30.23 -53.66
N THR A 47 31.23 30.76 -53.76
CA THR A 47 31.66 31.62 -54.88
C THR A 47 32.13 30.86 -56.09
N ASP A 48 32.66 29.65 -55.91
CA ASP A 48 33.06 28.73 -56.96
C ASP A 48 32.76 27.29 -56.54
N THR A 49 31.65 26.76 -57.03
CA THR A 49 31.17 25.42 -56.65
C THR A 49 32.05 24.28 -57.14
N ALA A 50 33.01 24.55 -58.05
CA ALA A 50 34.01 23.58 -58.47
C ALA A 50 35.11 23.35 -57.39
N ILE A 51 35.28 24.30 -56.49
CA ILE A 51 36.19 24.17 -55.34
C ILE A 51 35.48 23.44 -54.20
N THR A 52 35.77 22.17 -54.08
CA THR A 52 35.27 21.30 -53.01
C THR A 52 36.37 20.50 -52.38
N ASN A 53 36.22 20.18 -51.12
CA ASN A 53 37.02 19.19 -50.42
C ASN A 53 36.16 18.38 -49.47
N SER A 54 36.47 17.14 -49.26
CA SER A 54 35.74 16.26 -48.35
C SER A 54 36.70 15.44 -47.48
N THR A 55 36.23 15.16 -46.27
CA THR A 55 36.89 14.25 -45.35
C THR A 55 35.91 13.16 -44.95
N ARG A 56 36.35 11.91 -45.04
CA ARG A 56 35.59 10.76 -44.56
C ARG A 56 35.83 10.58 -43.09
N ASN A 57 34.72 10.45 -42.38
CA ASN A 57 34.70 10.13 -40.95
C ASN A 57 34.06 8.78 -40.77
N ARG A 58 34.61 8.01 -39.86
CA ARG A 58 34.04 6.71 -39.47
C ARG A 58 33.61 6.74 -38.02
N LEU A 59 32.36 6.45 -37.78
CA LEU A 59 31.85 6.16 -36.48
C LEU A 59 31.69 4.64 -36.35
N ASN A 60 32.53 4.05 -35.55
CA ASN A 60 32.36 2.66 -35.18
C ASN A 60 31.26 2.64 -34.12
N ASN A 61 30.11 2.07 -34.42
CA ASN A 61 29.16 1.70 -33.41
C ASN A 61 29.76 0.52 -32.65
N THR A 62 30.61 0.80 -31.70
CA THR A 62 30.87 -0.13 -30.62
C THR A 62 29.62 -0.12 -29.78
N ASN A 63 28.77 -1.13 -29.96
CA ASN A 63 27.51 -1.31 -29.30
C ASN A 63 27.47 -0.68 -27.89
N THR A 64 27.25 0.61 -27.85
CA THR A 64 26.97 1.34 -26.61
C THR A 64 25.46 1.29 -26.29
N ALA A 65 24.70 0.50 -27.05
CA ALA A 65 23.42 0.00 -26.63
C ALA A 65 23.62 -1.00 -25.46
N GLY A 66 24.52 -0.65 -24.56
CA GLY A 66 24.56 -1.25 -23.26
C GLY A 66 23.27 -0.93 -22.58
N SER A 67 22.52 -1.92 -22.20
CA SER A 67 21.38 -1.77 -21.30
C SER A 67 21.92 -1.39 -19.92
N SER A 68 21.24 -0.53 -19.23
CA SER A 68 21.29 -0.46 -17.78
C SER A 68 20.23 -1.39 -17.22
N ASP A 69 20.43 -1.89 -16.02
CA ASP A 69 19.48 -2.74 -15.33
C ASP A 69 19.27 -2.20 -13.91
N LEU A 70 18.01 -1.96 -13.58
CA LEU A 70 17.59 -1.54 -12.26
C LEU A 70 16.84 -2.69 -11.59
N TYR A 71 17.28 -3.13 -10.44
CA TYR A 71 16.66 -4.23 -9.73
C TYR A 71 16.73 -4.05 -8.21
N ASN A 72 15.88 -4.79 -7.50
CA ASN A 72 15.92 -4.85 -6.05
C ASN A 72 17.10 -5.70 -5.59
N ASN A 73 17.82 -5.23 -4.59
CA ASN A 73 18.85 -6.02 -3.97
C ASN A 73 18.22 -6.92 -2.92
N ASP A 74 17.93 -8.17 -3.28
CA ASP A 74 17.45 -9.18 -2.35
C ASP A 74 18.62 -9.86 -1.61
N SER A 75 18.31 -10.64 -0.59
CA SER A 75 19.29 -11.36 0.22
C SER A 75 20.06 -12.44 -0.55
N SER A 76 19.61 -12.83 -1.74
CA SER A 76 20.26 -13.80 -2.61
C SER A 76 21.26 -13.16 -3.57
N GLY A 77 21.26 -11.84 -3.69
CA GLY A 77 22.07 -11.09 -4.64
C GLY A 77 21.62 -11.23 -6.10
N THR A 78 20.51 -11.93 -6.34
CA THR A 78 19.88 -11.97 -7.65
C THR A 78 18.98 -10.75 -7.82
N GLY A 79 19.24 -9.99 -8.85
CA GLY A 79 18.38 -8.85 -9.19
C GLY A 79 17.01 -9.31 -9.70
N ILE A 80 16.00 -8.58 -9.36
CA ILE A 80 14.64 -8.74 -9.87
C ILE A 80 14.42 -7.57 -10.83
N GLY A 81 14.63 -7.80 -12.13
CA GLY A 81 14.68 -6.73 -13.10
C GLY A 81 13.72 -6.89 -14.26
N ALA A 82 12.54 -6.36 -14.10
CA ALA A 82 11.59 -5.99 -15.13
C ALA A 82 10.73 -4.87 -14.58
N VAL A 83 10.00 -4.14 -15.41
CA VAL A 83 9.10 -3.07 -14.96
C VAL A 83 8.09 -3.58 -13.94
N THR A 84 7.55 -4.77 -14.20
CA THR A 84 6.63 -5.45 -13.27
C THR A 84 6.90 -6.95 -13.25
N SER A 85 6.57 -7.62 -12.14
CA SER A 85 6.55 -9.08 -12.09
C SER A 85 5.45 -9.65 -13.01
N PRO A 86 5.50 -10.94 -13.35
CA PRO A 86 4.41 -11.57 -14.09
C PRO A 86 3.05 -11.25 -13.49
N GLY A 87 2.09 -10.84 -14.33
CA GLY A 87 0.76 -10.42 -13.90
C GLY A 87 0.63 -8.96 -13.45
N GLY A 88 1.66 -8.12 -13.68
CA GLY A 88 1.61 -6.68 -13.37
C GLY A 88 1.79 -6.32 -11.89
N GLN A 89 2.16 -7.30 -11.06
CA GLN A 89 2.39 -7.11 -9.63
C GLN A 89 3.67 -6.30 -9.36
N ALA A 90 3.78 -5.76 -8.16
CA ALA A 90 5.03 -5.21 -7.65
C ALA A 90 6.07 -6.34 -7.44
N TRP A 91 7.34 -6.05 -7.64
CA TRP A 91 8.42 -7.01 -7.38
C TRP A 91 8.67 -7.20 -5.88
N VAL A 92 8.75 -6.08 -5.15
CA VAL A 92 9.00 -6.08 -3.71
C VAL A 92 7.94 -5.26 -3.01
N ASN A 93 7.36 -5.84 -1.96
CA ASN A 93 6.48 -5.14 -1.03
C ASN A 93 7.25 -4.85 0.26
N LYS A 94 7.22 -3.59 0.70
CA LYS A 94 7.76 -3.16 1.99
C LYS A 94 6.64 -2.58 2.84
N SER A 95 6.55 -3.04 4.06
CA SER A 95 5.54 -2.55 4.99
C SER A 95 6.04 -1.33 5.78
N ALA A 96 5.17 -0.35 5.99
CA ALA A 96 5.43 0.79 6.84
C ALA A 96 4.18 1.22 7.60
N VAL A 97 4.36 1.76 8.79
CA VAL A 97 3.28 2.40 9.55
C VAL A 97 3.04 3.82 9.04
N ARG A 98 1.88 4.39 9.32
CA ARG A 98 1.63 5.83 9.12
C ARG A 98 2.67 6.66 9.87
N GLY A 99 3.25 7.65 9.20
CA GLY A 99 4.36 8.48 9.73
C GLY A 99 5.72 7.78 9.72
N GLY A 100 5.79 6.51 9.32
CA GLY A 100 7.02 5.75 9.20
C GLY A 100 7.61 5.77 7.79
N THR A 101 8.58 4.89 7.56
CA THR A 101 9.29 4.78 6.27
C THR A 101 9.35 3.35 5.78
N ALA A 102 9.25 3.18 4.46
CA ALA A 102 9.61 1.95 3.76
C ALA A 102 10.94 2.14 3.05
N VAL A 103 11.86 1.18 3.18
CA VAL A 103 13.19 1.24 2.59
C VAL A 103 13.33 0.16 1.55
N PHE A 104 13.68 0.57 0.33
CA PHE A 104 13.91 -0.31 -0.82
C PHE A 104 15.40 -0.28 -1.18
N PRO A 105 16.14 -1.35 -0.91
CA PRO A 105 17.48 -1.54 -1.45
C PRO A 105 17.40 -1.75 -2.96
N LEU A 106 18.07 -0.90 -3.72
CA LEU A 106 18.08 -0.90 -5.17
C LEU A 106 19.51 -1.00 -5.71
N VAL A 107 19.65 -1.63 -6.86
CA VAL A 107 20.93 -1.80 -7.55
C VAL A 107 20.78 -1.34 -8.97
N VAL A 108 21.73 -0.53 -9.42
CA VAL A 108 21.94 -0.23 -10.84
C VAL A 108 23.11 -1.04 -11.32
N GLU A 109 22.94 -1.77 -12.42
CA GLU A 109 24.01 -2.40 -13.17
C GLU A 109 24.24 -1.64 -14.48
N ASN A 110 25.46 -1.20 -14.70
CA ASN A 110 25.87 -0.62 -15.97
C ASN A 110 26.34 -1.70 -16.92
N LYS A 111 25.45 -2.26 -17.73
CA LYS A 111 25.75 -3.31 -18.71
C LYS A 111 26.46 -2.78 -19.99
N SER A 112 26.79 -1.48 -20.03
CA SER A 112 27.51 -0.90 -21.14
C SER A 112 29.02 -1.11 -21.05
N THR A 113 29.73 -0.78 -22.14
CA THR A 113 31.19 -0.87 -22.23
C THR A 113 31.91 0.41 -21.75
N VAL A 114 31.16 1.42 -21.31
CA VAL A 114 31.69 2.71 -20.85
C VAL A 114 31.18 3.08 -19.49
N THR A 115 31.93 3.87 -18.73
CA THR A 115 31.46 4.46 -17.47
C THR A 115 30.25 5.34 -17.74
N ASN A 116 29.21 5.21 -16.90
CA ASN A 116 27.97 5.96 -17.00
C ASN A 116 27.54 6.48 -15.62
N SER A 117 26.58 7.39 -15.59
CA SER A 117 25.90 7.82 -14.37
C SER A 117 24.39 7.86 -14.63
N TYR A 118 23.59 7.73 -13.56
CA TYR A 118 22.14 7.64 -13.68
C TYR A 118 21.48 8.58 -12.69
N ASN A 119 20.57 9.42 -13.18
CA ASN A 119 19.64 10.17 -12.34
C ASN A 119 18.56 9.21 -11.81
N LEU A 120 18.09 9.46 -10.60
CA LEU A 120 17.16 8.60 -9.85
C LEU A 120 15.79 9.26 -9.78
N TYR A 121 14.74 8.47 -10.02
CA TYR A 121 13.36 8.94 -10.07
C TYR A 121 12.43 7.99 -9.31
N ALA A 122 11.33 8.55 -8.78
CA ALA A 122 10.23 7.79 -8.19
C ALA A 122 8.88 8.40 -8.57
N SER A 123 7.87 7.56 -8.81
CA SER A 123 6.52 7.98 -9.18
C SER A 123 5.50 6.92 -8.82
N VAL A 124 4.22 7.31 -8.60
CA VAL A 124 3.10 6.37 -8.46
C VAL A 124 2.49 5.96 -9.81
N ALA A 125 2.74 6.73 -10.85
CA ALA A 125 2.44 6.33 -12.21
C ALA A 125 3.65 5.63 -12.82
N GLU A 126 3.41 4.71 -13.74
CA GLU A 126 4.47 4.09 -14.54
C GLU A 126 5.34 5.17 -15.19
N ILE A 127 6.64 5.02 -15.07
CA ILE A 127 7.59 6.00 -15.62
C ILE A 127 7.95 5.61 -17.04
N ASP A 128 7.51 6.45 -18.00
CA ASP A 128 8.05 6.38 -19.35
C ASP A 128 9.51 6.86 -19.33
N VAL A 129 10.44 5.92 -19.45
CA VAL A 129 11.90 6.20 -19.42
C VAL A 129 12.35 7.11 -20.56
N ASN A 130 11.58 7.23 -21.64
CA ASN A 130 11.86 8.16 -22.73
C ASN A 130 11.40 9.59 -22.42
N ASN A 131 10.32 9.72 -21.65
CA ASN A 131 9.74 11.01 -21.27
C ASN A 131 9.40 11.01 -19.77
N ILE A 132 10.42 11.18 -18.91
CA ILE A 132 10.28 11.08 -17.48
C ILE A 132 9.34 12.17 -16.93
N SER A 133 8.23 11.71 -16.40
CA SER A 133 7.31 12.50 -15.58
C SER A 133 7.10 11.78 -14.26
N THR A 134 7.24 12.49 -13.15
CA THR A 134 7.11 11.92 -11.81
C THR A 134 5.97 12.59 -11.06
N SER A 135 5.21 11.79 -10.32
CA SER A 135 4.18 12.28 -9.43
C SER A 135 4.14 11.43 -8.15
N LEU A 136 3.93 12.09 -7.03
CA LEU A 136 3.69 11.45 -5.74
C LEU A 136 2.41 12.04 -5.14
N PRO A 137 1.61 11.26 -4.39
CA PRO A 137 0.48 11.83 -3.68
C PRO A 137 0.94 12.89 -2.66
N ALA A 138 0.03 13.76 -2.26
CA ALA A 138 0.34 14.82 -1.30
C ALA A 138 0.98 14.26 -0.02
N GLN A 139 2.04 14.92 0.47
CA GLN A 139 2.81 14.57 1.67
C GLN A 139 3.65 13.28 1.59
N TRP A 140 3.54 12.48 0.53
CA TRP A 140 4.46 11.38 0.29
C TRP A 140 5.81 11.92 -0.18
N ILE A 141 6.88 11.40 0.38
CA ILE A 141 8.25 11.85 0.06
C ILE A 141 9.08 10.62 -0.26
N VAL A 142 9.84 10.70 -1.34
CA VAL A 142 10.89 9.72 -1.66
C VAL A 142 12.23 10.43 -1.67
N LYS A 143 13.20 9.87 -0.95
CA LYS A 143 14.59 10.28 -0.98
C LYS A 143 15.47 9.09 -1.30
N PHE A 144 16.51 9.34 -2.07
CA PHE A 144 17.52 8.32 -2.35
C PHE A 144 18.76 8.58 -1.50
N TYR A 145 19.40 7.51 -1.05
CA TYR A 145 20.58 7.56 -0.19
C TYR A 145 21.65 6.64 -0.73
N ASP A 146 22.89 7.05 -0.63
CA ASP A 146 24.03 6.17 -0.83
C ASP A 146 24.09 5.10 0.25
N THR A 147 24.62 3.92 -0.06
CA THR A 147 24.76 2.83 0.92
C THR A 147 25.95 1.94 0.56
N SER A 148 26.54 1.34 1.60
CA SER A 148 27.57 0.30 1.47
C SER A 148 27.13 -1.07 2.01
N ASP A 149 25.94 -1.14 2.67
CA ASP A 149 25.50 -2.26 3.49
C ASP A 149 24.04 -2.67 3.28
N ASP A 150 23.56 -2.53 2.03
CA ASP A 150 22.19 -2.89 1.66
C ASP A 150 21.10 -2.18 2.48
N CYS A 151 21.33 -0.90 2.73
CA CYS A 151 20.42 0.00 3.44
C CYS A 151 20.26 -0.29 4.95
N GLN A 152 21.15 -1.04 5.57
CA GLN A 152 21.19 -1.13 7.02
C GLN A 152 21.61 0.22 7.64
N SER A 153 22.45 0.97 6.93
CA SER A 153 22.81 2.35 7.25
C SER A 153 22.56 3.24 6.03
N LEU A 154 21.93 4.38 6.24
CA LEU A 154 21.70 5.36 5.19
C LEU A 154 22.88 6.35 5.17
N GLY A 155 23.51 6.48 4.00
CA GLY A 155 24.56 7.46 3.75
C GLY A 155 24.02 8.85 3.42
N ASN A 156 24.68 9.56 2.52
CA ASN A 156 24.24 10.88 2.07
C ASN A 156 23.02 10.77 1.13
N VAL A 157 22.18 11.82 1.16
CA VAL A 157 21.10 11.97 0.16
C VAL A 157 21.72 12.18 -1.21
N ILE A 158 21.25 11.43 -2.20
CA ILE A 158 21.72 11.50 -3.58
C ILE A 158 20.53 11.71 -4.53
N SER A 159 20.79 12.31 -5.68
CA SER A 159 19.84 12.40 -6.81
C SER A 159 20.33 11.64 -8.05
N SER A 160 21.56 11.14 -7.99
CA SER A 160 22.17 10.30 -9.03
C SER A 160 23.12 9.28 -8.41
N THR A 161 23.42 8.22 -9.16
CA THR A 161 24.36 7.17 -8.74
C THR A 161 25.80 7.64 -8.64
N GLY A 162 26.15 8.79 -9.26
CA GLY A 162 27.52 9.09 -9.63
C GLY A 162 28.01 8.11 -10.70
N ASN A 163 29.32 8.08 -10.92
CA ASN A 163 29.95 7.25 -11.94
C ASN A 163 29.88 5.76 -11.57
N VAL A 164 29.33 4.96 -12.49
CA VAL A 164 29.31 3.49 -12.45
C VAL A 164 30.15 2.98 -13.62
N ALA A 165 31.25 2.29 -13.31
CA ALA A 165 32.14 1.78 -14.34
C ALA A 165 31.42 0.77 -15.26
N ALA A 166 31.99 0.53 -16.44
CA ALA A 166 31.52 -0.50 -17.38
C ALA A 166 31.42 -1.86 -16.68
N GLY A 167 30.28 -2.54 -16.80
CA GLY A 167 30.01 -3.84 -16.19
C GLY A 167 29.91 -3.85 -14.66
N ALA A 168 29.95 -2.68 -14.00
CA ALA A 168 29.86 -2.56 -12.55
C ALA A 168 28.43 -2.29 -12.06
N THR A 169 28.23 -2.55 -10.76
CA THR A 169 27.00 -2.27 -10.06
C THR A 169 27.17 -1.12 -9.06
N LYS A 170 26.09 -0.40 -8.78
CA LYS A 170 26.00 0.59 -7.70
C LYS A 170 24.74 0.36 -6.89
N LYS A 171 24.91 0.16 -5.58
CA LYS A 171 23.81 0.04 -4.61
C LYS A 171 23.39 1.41 -4.09
N TYR A 172 22.11 1.59 -3.86
CA TYR A 172 21.52 2.77 -3.21
C TYR A 172 20.18 2.42 -2.56
N CYS A 173 19.68 3.29 -1.70
CA CYS A 173 18.42 3.09 -0.99
C CYS A 173 17.39 4.10 -1.47
N ALA A 174 16.19 3.65 -1.81
CA ALA A 174 15.03 4.51 -1.90
C ALA A 174 14.25 4.44 -0.57
N VAL A 175 14.10 5.57 0.08
CA VAL A 175 13.35 5.71 1.35
C VAL A 175 12.07 6.45 1.07
N VAL A 176 10.95 5.74 1.23
CA VAL A 176 9.59 6.26 1.05
C VAL A 176 9.01 6.61 2.40
N THR A 177 8.70 7.88 2.63
CA THR A 177 8.05 8.36 3.86
C THR A 177 6.54 8.31 3.67
N VAL A 178 5.86 7.59 4.56
CA VAL A 178 4.40 7.45 4.61
C VAL A 178 3.81 8.61 5.43
N PRO A 179 2.84 9.37 4.92
CA PRO A 179 2.18 10.41 5.69
C PRO A 179 1.43 9.85 6.91
N THR A 180 1.31 10.66 7.97
CA THR A 180 0.58 10.28 9.19
C THR A 180 -0.93 10.16 8.97
N ASN A 181 -1.46 10.83 7.95
CA ASN A 181 -2.90 10.95 7.65
C ASN A 181 -3.31 10.31 6.32
N THR A 182 -2.54 9.35 5.80
CA THR A 182 -2.94 8.63 4.56
C THR A 182 -4.07 7.65 4.83
N ASP A 183 -5.05 7.58 3.91
CA ASP A 183 -6.13 6.57 3.94
C ASP A 183 -5.83 5.37 3.02
N LEU A 184 -4.69 5.38 2.36
CA LEU A 184 -4.27 4.28 1.50
C LEU A 184 -3.91 3.05 2.34
N ALA A 185 -4.31 1.87 1.89
CA ALA A 185 -3.88 0.59 2.44
C ALA A 185 -2.53 0.15 1.84
N ASN A 186 -2.26 0.56 0.61
CA ASN A 186 -1.01 0.32 -0.10
C ASN A 186 -0.76 1.43 -1.13
N LEU A 187 0.50 1.56 -1.55
CA LEU A 187 0.91 2.49 -2.60
C LEU A 187 1.87 1.78 -3.56
N PRO A 188 1.45 1.43 -4.79
CA PRO A 188 2.37 1.05 -5.85
C PRO A 188 3.31 2.22 -6.17
N ILE A 189 4.60 1.92 -6.34
CA ILE A 189 5.61 2.92 -6.62
C ILE A 189 6.58 2.39 -7.69
N TRP A 190 6.89 3.24 -8.66
CA TRP A 190 7.90 2.97 -9.68
C TRP A 190 9.18 3.72 -9.32
N PHE A 191 10.29 3.01 -9.35
CA PHE A 191 11.61 3.59 -9.33
C PHE A 191 12.19 3.52 -10.73
N ALA A 192 12.90 4.55 -11.15
CA ALA A 192 13.54 4.57 -12.44
C ALA A 192 14.94 5.20 -12.38
N ILE A 193 15.76 4.79 -13.33
CA ILE A 193 17.07 5.36 -13.60
C ILE A 193 17.11 5.88 -15.03
N LYS A 194 17.82 6.97 -15.26
CA LYS A 194 18.12 7.48 -16.60
C LYS A 194 19.47 8.14 -16.66
N SER A 195 20.26 7.76 -17.66
CA SER A 195 21.53 8.43 -17.90
C SER A 195 21.32 9.83 -18.50
N PRO A 196 21.97 10.86 -17.96
CA PRO A 196 22.02 12.17 -18.59
C PRO A 196 22.93 12.22 -19.82
N MET A 197 23.78 11.20 -20.04
CA MET A 197 24.77 11.18 -21.10
C MET A 197 24.31 10.43 -22.35
N ASN A 198 23.36 9.51 -22.20
CA ASN A 198 22.86 8.68 -23.29
C ASN A 198 21.40 8.26 -23.00
N ALA A 199 20.83 7.42 -23.88
CA ALA A 199 19.44 6.98 -23.75
C ALA A 199 19.23 5.80 -22.77
N GLN A 200 20.27 5.38 -22.04
CA GLN A 200 20.15 4.26 -21.11
C GLN A 200 19.23 4.62 -19.94
N ALA A 201 18.23 3.81 -19.75
CA ALA A 201 17.25 3.97 -18.68
C ALA A 201 16.60 2.62 -18.38
N ASP A 202 16.09 2.49 -17.16
CA ASP A 202 15.32 1.34 -16.74
C ASP A 202 14.38 1.73 -15.61
N SER A 203 13.35 0.91 -15.34
CA SER A 203 12.39 1.14 -14.27
C SER A 203 11.92 -0.16 -13.66
N ILE A 204 11.49 -0.09 -12.41
CA ILE A 204 10.96 -1.22 -11.63
C ILE A 204 9.76 -0.77 -10.81
N LYS A 205 8.75 -1.64 -10.68
CA LYS A 205 7.57 -1.42 -9.85
C LYS A 205 7.69 -2.17 -8.53
N ASP A 206 7.57 -1.45 -7.44
CA ASP A 206 7.49 -1.95 -6.08
C ASP A 206 6.21 -1.46 -5.40
N GLN A 207 6.00 -1.81 -4.13
CA GLN A 207 4.82 -1.38 -3.37
C GLN A 207 5.15 -1.11 -1.91
N VAL A 208 4.54 -0.07 -1.36
CA VAL A 208 4.49 0.17 0.09
C VAL A 208 3.15 -0.33 0.61
N ASP A 209 3.16 -1.25 1.58
CA ASP A 209 1.98 -1.71 2.31
C ASP A 209 1.87 -0.93 3.62
N ILE A 210 0.76 -0.21 3.82
CA ILE A 210 0.56 0.63 5.00
C ILE A 210 -0.08 -0.20 6.10
N ILE A 211 0.62 -0.33 7.23
CA ILE A 211 0.14 -1.03 8.40
C ILE A 211 -0.67 -0.09 9.26
N GLN A 212 -1.91 -0.50 9.54
CA GLN A 212 -2.82 0.20 10.41
C GLN A 212 -3.60 -0.80 11.26
N ARG A 213 -3.67 -0.54 12.57
CA ARG A 213 -4.59 -1.22 13.48
C ARG A 213 -5.77 -0.33 13.75
N GLN A 214 -6.96 -0.81 13.49
CA GLN A 214 -8.20 -0.11 13.79
C GLN A 214 -9.35 -1.10 13.85
N MET A 215 -10.18 -0.97 14.87
CA MET A 215 -11.41 -1.72 15.01
C MET A 215 -12.54 -0.77 15.40
N THR A 216 -13.78 -1.16 15.13
CA THR A 216 -14.98 -0.44 15.54
C THR A 216 -15.96 -1.40 16.18
N LEU A 217 -16.61 -0.97 17.25
CA LEU A 217 -17.72 -1.68 17.90
C LEU A 217 -18.98 -0.80 17.80
N ALA A 218 -19.98 -1.28 17.10
CA ALA A 218 -21.24 -0.58 16.88
C ALA A 218 -22.39 -1.38 17.53
N ASN A 219 -23.42 -0.80 18.02
CA ASN A 219 -23.86 0.52 18.46
C ASN A 219 -24.32 0.38 19.91
N ASP A 220 -24.44 1.47 20.66
CA ASP A 220 -25.15 1.46 21.94
C ASP A 220 -26.61 0.98 21.76
N ARG A 221 -27.13 0.22 22.73
CA ARG A 221 -28.48 -0.35 22.69
C ARG A 221 -29.26 0.02 23.93
N GLN A 222 -30.57 0.03 23.78
CA GLN A 222 -31.48 0.11 24.91
C GLN A 222 -32.68 -0.81 24.70
N GLY A 223 -33.15 -1.37 25.78
CA GLY A 223 -34.25 -2.30 25.71
C GLY A 223 -35.00 -2.45 27.04
N ARG A 224 -36.07 -3.20 26.98
CA ARG A 224 -36.92 -3.49 28.14
C ARG A 224 -36.98 -4.99 28.36
N VAL A 225 -37.16 -5.38 29.60
CA VAL A 225 -37.20 -6.78 30.01
C VAL A 225 -38.23 -6.97 31.11
N ASN A 226 -38.90 -8.11 31.16
CA ASN A 226 -39.74 -8.49 32.27
C ASN A 226 -38.92 -8.86 33.53
N ILE A 227 -39.53 -8.86 34.69
CA ILE A 227 -38.91 -9.37 35.92
C ILE A 227 -38.44 -10.81 35.70
N GLY A 228 -37.18 -11.10 35.97
CA GLY A 228 -36.56 -12.40 35.73
C GLY A 228 -36.37 -12.79 34.26
N GLY A 229 -36.81 -11.94 33.33
CA GLY A 229 -36.70 -12.17 31.86
C GLY A 229 -35.35 -11.84 31.29
N THR A 230 -35.22 -12.06 29.99
CA THR A 230 -33.98 -11.79 29.22
C THR A 230 -34.25 -10.89 28.04
N VAL A 231 -33.28 -10.06 27.69
CA VAL A 231 -33.17 -9.33 26.41
C VAL A 231 -31.83 -9.60 25.76
N VAL A 232 -31.79 -9.58 24.44
CA VAL A 232 -30.54 -9.79 23.66
C VAL A 232 -30.28 -8.55 22.82
N TYR A 233 -29.07 -8.04 22.89
CA TYR A 233 -28.58 -6.90 22.08
C TYR A 233 -27.56 -7.37 21.05
N LEU A 234 -27.78 -6.96 19.81
CA LEU A 234 -26.89 -7.27 18.69
C LEU A 234 -25.91 -6.13 18.48
N HIS A 235 -24.62 -6.47 18.48
CA HIS A 235 -23.53 -5.56 18.18
C HIS A 235 -22.68 -6.09 17.05
N THR A 236 -21.96 -5.21 16.37
CA THR A 236 -21.03 -5.56 15.29
C THR A 236 -19.63 -5.11 15.67
N LEU A 237 -18.69 -6.05 15.74
CA LEU A 237 -17.28 -5.75 15.82
C LEU A 237 -16.68 -5.87 14.43
N LYS A 238 -16.02 -4.83 13.94
CA LYS A 238 -15.38 -4.79 12.62
C LYS A 238 -13.91 -4.41 12.73
N ASN A 239 -13.05 -5.16 12.05
CA ASN A 239 -11.67 -4.77 11.81
C ASN A 239 -11.62 -3.81 10.62
N THR A 240 -11.38 -2.53 10.86
CA THR A 240 -11.23 -1.51 9.81
C THR A 240 -9.76 -1.21 9.47
N GLY A 241 -8.83 -1.92 10.13
CA GLY A 241 -7.40 -1.85 9.88
C GLY A 241 -6.94 -2.69 8.68
N THR A 242 -5.63 -2.80 8.54
CA THR A 242 -4.94 -3.55 7.45
C THR A 242 -4.24 -4.82 7.94
N VAL A 243 -4.29 -5.11 9.23
CA VAL A 243 -3.70 -6.32 9.83
C VAL A 243 -4.77 -7.20 10.44
N VAL A 244 -4.47 -8.49 10.57
CA VAL A 244 -5.34 -9.44 11.27
C VAL A 244 -5.28 -9.16 12.79
N GLU A 245 -6.44 -9.11 13.44
CA GLU A 245 -6.56 -8.90 14.88
C GLU A 245 -6.98 -10.17 15.61
N GLY A 246 -6.41 -10.39 16.81
CA GLY A 246 -6.85 -11.46 17.71
C GLY A 246 -6.61 -12.88 17.22
N ASN A 247 -5.53 -13.14 16.47
CA ASN A 247 -5.20 -14.46 15.97
C ASN A 247 -4.55 -15.40 17.03
N ALA A 248 -4.31 -14.90 18.23
CA ALA A 248 -3.81 -15.70 19.36
C ALA A 248 -4.52 -15.31 20.65
N VAL A 249 -4.57 -16.28 21.59
CA VAL A 249 -5.23 -16.11 22.89
C VAL A 249 -4.67 -14.91 23.67
N GLY A 250 -5.53 -14.12 24.25
CA GLY A 250 -5.20 -12.96 25.08
C GLY A 250 -4.88 -11.69 24.30
N GLN A 251 -4.85 -11.72 22.96
CA GLN A 251 -4.55 -10.52 22.17
C GLN A 251 -5.70 -9.51 22.17
N ILE A 252 -6.91 -9.98 21.93
CA ILE A 252 -8.14 -9.18 21.98
C ILE A 252 -9.11 -9.90 22.89
N THR A 253 -9.46 -9.25 23.99
CA THR A 253 -10.33 -9.83 25.02
C THR A 253 -11.64 -9.03 25.16
N PHE A 254 -12.68 -9.72 25.57
CA PHE A 254 -14.00 -9.14 25.80
C PHE A 254 -14.38 -9.22 27.27
N SER A 255 -15.02 -8.18 27.76
CA SER A 255 -15.67 -8.17 29.07
C SER A 255 -16.95 -7.39 29.00
N VAL A 256 -17.91 -7.72 29.93
CA VAL A 256 -19.10 -6.91 30.13
C VAL A 256 -19.01 -6.38 31.55
N ILE A 257 -19.03 -5.07 31.68
CA ILE A 257 -18.79 -4.37 32.94
C ILE A 257 -20.04 -3.51 33.26
N PRO A 258 -20.84 -3.85 34.29
CA PRO A 258 -21.91 -2.98 34.73
C PRO A 258 -21.34 -1.68 35.31
N GLN A 259 -21.98 -0.55 34.99
CA GLN A 259 -21.57 0.75 35.56
C GLN A 259 -21.81 0.84 37.07
N ASN A 260 -22.84 0.15 37.57
CA ASN A 260 -23.08 0.03 39.00
C ASN A 260 -22.44 -1.27 39.51
N PRO A 261 -21.43 -1.21 40.41
CA PRO A 261 -20.77 -2.41 40.93
C PRO A 261 -21.70 -3.32 41.77
N ASN A 262 -22.83 -2.79 42.20
CA ASN A 262 -23.88 -3.53 42.96
C ASN A 262 -25.00 -4.01 42.01
N ASP A 263 -24.80 -4.00 40.72
CA ASP A 263 -25.78 -4.49 39.75
C ASP A 263 -26.06 -5.98 39.97
N THR A 264 -27.34 -6.32 39.93
CA THR A 264 -27.81 -7.69 40.12
C THR A 264 -28.28 -8.37 38.83
N PHE A 265 -28.16 -7.67 37.69
CA PHE A 265 -28.37 -8.26 36.37
C PHE A 265 -27.23 -9.20 36.04
N THR A 266 -27.50 -10.18 35.21
CA THR A 266 -26.45 -11.08 34.70
C THR A 266 -26.26 -10.86 33.21
N TYR A 267 -25.02 -10.98 32.77
CA TYR A 267 -24.56 -10.67 31.42
C TYR A 267 -23.81 -11.85 30.84
N THR A 268 -24.08 -12.19 29.58
CA THR A 268 -23.32 -13.19 28.84
C THR A 268 -23.18 -12.71 27.43
N LEU A 269 -21.95 -12.68 26.94
CA LEU A 269 -21.62 -12.31 25.57
C LEU A 269 -21.39 -13.55 24.72
N TYR A 270 -22.01 -13.60 23.54
CA TYR A 270 -21.90 -14.70 22.58
C TYR A 270 -21.37 -14.18 21.24
N HIS A 271 -20.68 -15.03 20.51
CA HIS A 271 -20.41 -14.85 19.10
C HIS A 271 -21.57 -15.46 18.30
N ASP A 272 -22.28 -14.64 17.53
CA ASP A 272 -23.32 -15.09 16.61
C ASP A 272 -22.63 -15.73 15.38
N ALA A 273 -22.38 -17.04 15.47
CA ALA A 273 -21.55 -17.75 14.49
C ALA A 273 -22.24 -17.93 13.14
N ASN A 274 -23.58 -17.96 13.14
CA ASN A 274 -24.39 -18.14 11.93
C ASN A 274 -25.03 -16.82 11.44
N ASN A 275 -24.77 -15.70 12.12
CA ASN A 275 -25.28 -14.35 11.82
C ASN A 275 -26.82 -14.27 11.71
N ASN A 276 -27.54 -15.00 12.57
CA ASN A 276 -29.00 -15.01 12.57
C ASN A 276 -29.63 -14.03 13.56
N GLY A 277 -28.84 -13.41 14.42
CA GLY A 277 -29.28 -12.44 15.43
C GLY A 277 -30.00 -13.06 16.64
N VAL A 278 -29.97 -14.36 16.81
CA VAL A 278 -30.64 -15.12 17.85
C VAL A 278 -29.69 -16.09 18.52
N ILE A 279 -29.58 -16.09 19.84
CA ILE A 279 -28.71 -17.04 20.55
C ILE A 279 -29.24 -18.46 20.41
N ASP A 280 -28.42 -19.34 19.84
CA ASP A 280 -28.72 -20.75 19.66
C ASP A 280 -27.51 -21.67 20.04
N ALA A 281 -27.64 -22.96 19.76
CA ALA A 281 -26.62 -23.94 20.14
C ALA A 281 -25.31 -23.81 19.38
N THR A 282 -25.28 -23.07 18.29
CA THR A 282 -24.08 -22.85 17.46
C THR A 282 -23.27 -21.64 17.94
N ASP A 283 -23.80 -20.82 18.85
CA ASP A 283 -23.20 -19.57 19.32
C ASP A 283 -22.37 -19.79 20.57
N PRO A 284 -21.05 -19.80 20.47
CA PRO A 284 -20.22 -19.94 21.65
C PRO A 284 -20.20 -18.65 22.46
N MET A 285 -20.08 -18.77 23.79
CA MET A 285 -19.71 -17.64 24.63
C MET A 285 -18.33 -17.12 24.20
N ILE A 286 -18.19 -15.79 24.13
CA ILE A 286 -16.94 -15.15 23.73
C ILE A 286 -16.38 -14.27 24.83
N ASN A 287 -15.12 -14.50 25.18
CA ASN A 287 -14.31 -13.65 26.04
C ASN A 287 -12.95 -13.34 25.42
N ASP A 288 -12.63 -13.96 24.25
CA ASP A 288 -11.38 -13.81 23.53
C ASP A 288 -11.63 -13.99 22.03
N LEU A 289 -11.04 -13.12 21.22
CA LEU A 289 -11.23 -13.14 19.75
C LEU A 289 -10.56 -14.32 19.06
N SER A 290 -9.61 -15.01 19.71
CA SER A 290 -8.96 -16.20 19.18
C SER A 290 -9.89 -17.38 18.88
N ILE A 291 -11.13 -17.31 19.37
CA ILE A 291 -12.20 -18.26 18.98
C ILE A 291 -12.45 -18.20 17.46
N ILE A 292 -12.15 -17.07 16.81
CA ILE A 292 -12.19 -16.94 15.36
C ILE A 292 -10.91 -17.52 14.80
N THR A 293 -10.99 -18.67 14.15
CA THR A 293 -9.83 -19.34 13.57
C THR A 293 -9.10 -18.42 12.60
N GLY A 294 -7.81 -18.14 12.88
CA GLY A 294 -6.99 -17.23 12.09
C GLY A 294 -7.18 -15.75 12.43
N GLY A 295 -8.01 -15.40 13.43
CA GLY A 295 -8.28 -14.03 13.83
C GLY A 295 -9.27 -13.30 12.93
N LEU A 296 -9.54 -12.05 13.23
CA LEU A 296 -10.43 -11.17 12.45
C LEU A 296 -9.62 -10.47 11.33
N ALA A 297 -9.82 -10.91 10.09
CA ALA A 297 -9.11 -10.39 8.92
C ALA A 297 -9.41 -8.89 8.70
N PRO A 298 -8.55 -8.16 7.96
CA PRO A 298 -8.84 -6.81 7.50
C PRO A 298 -10.21 -6.70 6.83
N GLN A 299 -10.98 -5.67 7.20
CA GLN A 299 -12.34 -5.38 6.73
C GLN A 299 -13.42 -6.42 7.10
N ALA A 300 -13.06 -7.52 7.77
CA ALA A 300 -14.03 -8.50 8.26
C ALA A 300 -14.77 -7.99 9.51
N SER A 301 -15.94 -8.55 9.75
CA SER A 301 -16.76 -8.28 10.93
C SER A 301 -17.33 -9.55 11.52
N ILE A 302 -17.62 -9.51 12.82
CA ILE A 302 -18.39 -10.53 13.54
C ILE A 302 -19.55 -9.90 14.25
N GLN A 303 -20.62 -10.68 14.47
CA GLN A 303 -21.75 -10.28 15.27
C GLN A 303 -21.58 -10.79 16.70
N LEU A 304 -21.91 -9.92 17.65
CA LEU A 304 -21.88 -10.22 19.09
C LEU A 304 -23.29 -10.09 19.65
N LEU A 305 -23.73 -11.07 20.44
CA LEU A 305 -25.02 -11.07 21.11
C LEU A 305 -24.81 -10.92 22.62
N LEU A 306 -25.15 -9.76 23.15
CA LEU A 306 -25.17 -9.56 24.61
C LEU A 306 -26.53 -9.97 25.18
N LYS A 307 -26.55 -11.07 25.91
CA LYS A 307 -27.72 -11.51 26.70
C LYS A 307 -27.68 -10.83 28.07
N VAL A 308 -28.72 -10.08 28.38
CA VAL A 308 -28.94 -9.46 29.68
C VAL A 308 -30.15 -10.10 30.35
N GLN A 309 -30.01 -10.59 31.60
CA GLN A 309 -31.09 -11.15 32.36
C GLN A 309 -31.34 -10.32 33.60
N ALA A 310 -32.58 -9.86 33.78
CA ALA A 310 -33.00 -9.18 34.99
C ALA A 310 -33.15 -10.17 36.16
N PRO A 311 -32.84 -9.76 37.40
CA PRO A 311 -33.05 -10.60 38.54
C PRO A 311 -34.56 -10.86 38.78
N THR A 312 -34.90 -12.01 39.39
CA THR A 312 -36.27 -12.36 39.75
C THR A 312 -36.82 -11.46 40.84
N THR A 313 -35.94 -10.75 41.55
CA THR A 313 -36.29 -9.77 42.60
C THR A 313 -36.40 -8.34 42.09
N ALA A 314 -36.24 -8.13 40.75
CA ALA A 314 -36.32 -6.80 40.17
C ALA A 314 -37.69 -6.15 40.39
N THR A 315 -37.69 -4.83 40.45
CA THR A 315 -38.90 -4.02 40.55
C THR A 315 -39.10 -3.23 39.23
N ASN A 316 -40.36 -2.83 38.99
CA ASN A 316 -40.65 -1.99 37.83
C ASN A 316 -39.83 -0.69 37.84
N GLY A 317 -39.28 -0.32 36.71
CA GLY A 317 -38.41 0.84 36.55
C GLY A 317 -36.96 0.61 36.97
N MET A 318 -36.61 -0.56 37.58
CA MET A 318 -35.21 -0.91 37.82
C MET A 318 -34.46 -0.95 36.51
N SER A 319 -33.27 -0.37 36.46
CA SER A 319 -32.45 -0.34 35.24
C SER A 319 -31.03 -0.75 35.52
N SER A 320 -30.39 -1.27 34.50
CA SER A 320 -28.97 -1.57 34.45
C SER A 320 -28.33 -0.95 33.22
N VAL A 321 -27.13 -0.40 33.40
CA VAL A 321 -26.27 0.09 32.35
C VAL A 321 -25.00 -0.75 32.35
N ALA A 322 -24.72 -1.44 31.26
CA ALA A 322 -23.56 -2.28 31.13
C ALA A 322 -22.72 -1.87 29.91
N ASN A 323 -21.41 -1.94 30.05
CA ASN A 323 -20.46 -1.67 28.97
C ASN A 323 -19.91 -2.98 28.43
N ILE A 324 -20.01 -3.20 27.11
CA ILE A 324 -19.19 -4.18 26.42
C ILE A 324 -17.84 -3.49 26.18
N VAL A 325 -16.77 -4.08 26.70
CA VAL A 325 -15.40 -3.58 26.51
C VAL A 325 -14.63 -4.59 25.70
N VAL A 326 -14.03 -4.13 24.60
CA VAL A 326 -13.09 -4.89 23.76
C VAL A 326 -11.70 -4.31 24.01
N LYS A 327 -10.81 -5.13 24.55
CA LYS A 327 -9.47 -4.68 24.95
C LYS A 327 -8.39 -5.33 24.13
N ALA A 328 -7.47 -4.53 23.56
CA ALA A 328 -6.27 -4.99 22.89
C ALA A 328 -5.10 -5.04 23.88
N ASN A 329 -4.52 -6.24 24.05
CA ASN A 329 -3.44 -6.48 25.01
C ASN A 329 -2.07 -6.69 24.34
N ASN A 330 -1.99 -6.52 23.01
CA ASN A 330 -0.77 -6.74 22.23
C ASN A 330 -0.43 -5.52 21.36
N THR A 331 0.80 -5.48 20.89
CA THR A 331 1.23 -4.58 19.82
C THR A 331 1.53 -5.38 18.54
N ILE A 332 1.25 -4.80 17.38
CA ILE A 332 1.65 -5.34 16.08
C ILE A 332 2.57 -4.32 15.43
N GLN A 333 3.82 -4.67 15.20
CA GLN A 333 4.86 -3.78 14.66
C GLN A 333 4.96 -2.42 15.39
N GLY A 334 4.83 -2.46 16.72
CA GLY A 334 4.88 -1.28 17.58
C GLY A 334 3.58 -0.46 17.64
N LEU A 335 2.56 -0.81 16.85
CA LEU A 335 1.25 -0.16 16.90
C LEU A 335 0.39 -0.74 18.02
N THR A 336 -0.25 0.14 18.77
CA THR A 336 -1.33 -0.18 19.73
C THR A 336 -2.68 -0.07 19.05
N LEU A 337 -3.68 -0.68 19.65
CA LEU A 337 -5.09 -0.48 19.32
C LEU A 337 -5.79 0.06 20.58
N ASP A 338 -6.61 1.09 20.41
CA ASP A 338 -7.40 1.65 21.50
C ASP A 338 -8.50 0.67 21.93
N ASP A 339 -8.79 0.66 23.24
CA ASP A 339 -9.91 -0.11 23.78
C ASP A 339 -11.24 0.44 23.21
N LEU A 340 -12.17 -0.45 22.89
CA LEU A 340 -13.48 -0.08 22.39
C LEU A 340 -14.54 -0.35 23.46
N GLN A 341 -15.58 0.47 23.48
CA GLN A 341 -16.67 0.33 24.43
C GLN A 341 -18.01 0.68 23.78
N ASN A 342 -19.03 -0.14 24.06
CA ASN A 342 -20.45 0.19 23.86
C ASN A 342 -21.18 0.16 25.17
N THR A 343 -22.21 0.98 25.26
CA THR A 343 -23.05 1.12 26.49
C THR A 343 -24.49 0.68 26.20
N ASP A 344 -24.97 -0.29 26.95
CA ASP A 344 -26.33 -0.81 26.82
C ASP A 344 -27.18 -0.52 28.07
N LEU A 345 -28.38 0.01 27.85
CA LEU A 345 -29.34 0.28 28.91
C LEU A 345 -30.49 -0.75 28.88
N THR A 346 -30.67 -1.47 29.96
CA THR A 346 -31.81 -2.39 30.15
C THR A 346 -32.71 -1.86 31.27
N THR A 347 -34.00 -1.74 31.00
CA THR A 347 -35.01 -1.30 32.00
C THR A 347 -36.05 -2.42 32.22
N VAL A 348 -36.34 -2.69 33.47
CA VAL A 348 -37.40 -3.63 33.84
C VAL A 348 -38.76 -2.96 33.66
N ASP A 349 -39.56 -3.51 32.77
CA ASP A 349 -40.90 -3.03 32.49
C ASP A 349 -41.87 -4.21 32.33
N PRO A 350 -42.66 -4.50 33.37
CA PRO A 350 -43.61 -5.62 33.37
C PRO A 350 -44.84 -5.38 32.45
N THR A 351 -44.97 -4.17 31.88
CA THR A 351 -46.13 -3.81 31.04
C THR A 351 -45.94 -4.11 29.57
N GLN A 352 -45.00 -4.97 29.22
CA GLN A 352 -44.80 -5.37 27.82
C GLN A 352 -46.05 -6.03 27.24
N LEU A 353 -46.49 -5.55 26.09
CA LEU A 353 -47.56 -6.19 25.34
C LEU A 353 -47.07 -7.56 24.81
N ARG A 354 -47.75 -8.63 25.26
CA ARG A 354 -47.57 -9.95 24.69
C ARG A 354 -48.58 -10.13 23.55
N LEU A 355 -48.12 -10.19 22.34
CA LEU A 355 -48.97 -10.60 21.22
C LEU A 355 -49.11 -12.12 21.23
N THR A 356 -50.29 -12.62 21.49
CA THR A 356 -50.65 -14.03 21.34
C THR A 356 -51.42 -14.17 20.02
N LYS A 357 -50.92 -14.97 19.10
CA LYS A 357 -51.66 -15.35 17.92
C LYS A 357 -52.50 -16.56 18.25
N GLU A 358 -53.79 -16.41 18.15
CA GLU A 358 -54.74 -17.51 18.32
C GLU A 358 -55.41 -17.79 16.98
N GLN A 359 -55.63 -19.07 16.69
CA GLN A 359 -56.30 -19.52 15.48
C GLN A 359 -57.52 -20.33 15.85
N ALA A 360 -58.68 -19.89 15.36
CA ALA A 360 -59.94 -20.63 15.56
C ALA A 360 -59.96 -21.89 14.69
N LYS A 361 -60.52 -22.96 15.23
CA LYS A 361 -60.65 -24.27 14.54
C LYS A 361 -61.69 -24.29 13.45
N ASP A 362 -62.65 -23.37 13.48
CA ASP A 362 -63.70 -23.28 12.48
C ASP A 362 -63.99 -21.82 12.06
N GLU A 363 -64.75 -21.71 10.95
CA GLU A 363 -65.06 -20.42 10.34
C GLU A 363 -65.95 -19.50 11.18
N ASN A 364 -66.55 -20.03 12.23
CA ASN A 364 -67.48 -19.26 13.08
C ASN A 364 -66.83 -18.61 14.30
N CYS A 365 -65.55 -18.77 14.50
CA CYS A 365 -64.77 -18.23 15.64
C CYS A 365 -65.39 -18.55 17.02
N ALA A 366 -66.32 -19.46 17.11
CA ALA A 366 -67.12 -19.72 18.29
C ALA A 366 -66.57 -20.86 19.15
N LEU A 367 -65.57 -21.58 18.72
CA LEU A 367 -65.16 -22.82 19.35
C LEU A 367 -63.65 -22.98 19.38
N THR A 368 -63.15 -23.15 20.57
CA THR A 368 -61.82 -23.57 20.94
C THR A 368 -60.68 -22.92 20.13
N LEU A 369 -60.20 -21.81 20.60
CA LEU A 369 -58.93 -21.24 20.20
C LEU A 369 -57.79 -22.24 20.48
N ALA A 370 -57.01 -22.59 19.47
CA ALA A 370 -55.75 -23.31 19.68
C ALA A 370 -54.66 -22.31 19.88
N THR A 371 -54.02 -22.33 21.02
CA THR A 371 -52.80 -21.57 21.31
C THR A 371 -51.69 -22.25 20.49
N VAL A 372 -51.00 -21.47 19.65
CA VAL A 372 -49.82 -21.92 18.90
C VAL A 372 -48.57 -21.48 19.66
#